data_8bae12f9f3b0c1597b59d5b5bba891c9
#
_entry.id   8bae12f9f3b0c1597b59d5b5bba891c9
#
_cell.length_a   1.000
_cell.length_b   1.000
_cell.length_c   1.000
_cell.angle_alpha   90.00
_cell.angle_beta   90.00
_cell.angle_gamma   90.00
#
_symmetry.space_group_name_H-M   'P 1'
#
loop_
_entity.id
_entity.type
_entity.pdbx_description
1 polymer ?
#
loop_
_entity_poly.entity_id
_entity_poly.type
_entity_poly.pdbx_seq_one_letter_code
_entity_poly.pdbx_strand_id
1 'polypeptide(L)'
;PFPARPRPPVLHALQIRLSCYFPGVDFDGCLVNVYRDGQDSVAWHSDDESDMGDPIVASISLGCARDFLFRAISPVSALASAVCPNKGKVKLEHGSLLIMGRGVQGVYQHCLPKRAKAGRRINLTFRARG
;
A
#
# COMPACT_ATOMS: atom_id res chain seq x y z
N PRO A 1 23.61 6.88 2.04
CA PRO A 1 22.18 7.20 2.22
C PRO A 1 21.93 8.67 1.90
N PHE A 2 20.85 8.95 1.22
CA PHE A 2 20.46 10.32 0.93
C PHE A 2 19.88 10.96 2.20
N PRO A 3 20.17 12.24 2.47
CA PRO A 3 19.55 12.93 3.59
C PRO A 3 18.03 12.99 3.41
N ALA A 4 17.28 12.83 4.50
CA ALA A 4 15.84 12.97 4.48
C ALA A 4 15.47 14.38 4.03
N ARG A 5 14.59 14.48 3.02
CA ARG A 5 14.07 15.79 2.58
C ARG A 5 12.93 16.22 3.51
N PRO A 6 12.78 17.53 3.76
CA PRO A 6 11.61 18.03 4.47
C PRO A 6 10.35 17.56 3.77
N ARG A 7 9.38 17.07 4.54
CA ARG A 7 8.10 16.63 3.98
C ARG A 7 7.28 17.83 3.55
N PRO A 8 6.72 17.83 2.31
CA PRO A 8 5.82 18.89 1.88
C PRO A 8 4.63 19.06 2.86
N PRO A 9 4.11 20.29 3.05
CA PRO A 9 3.03 20.54 4.00
C PRO A 9 1.80 19.66 3.83
N VAL A 10 1.41 19.34 2.60
CA VAL A 10 0.24 18.48 2.33
C VAL A 10 0.48 17.05 2.83
N LEU A 11 1.67 16.49 2.65
CA LEU A 11 2.01 15.16 3.13
C LEU A 11 2.10 15.13 4.66
N HIS A 12 2.62 16.19 5.26
CA HIS A 12 2.66 16.33 6.71
C HIS A 12 1.25 16.39 7.31
N ALA A 13 0.34 17.14 6.68
CA ALA A 13 -1.07 17.20 7.11
C ALA A 13 -1.75 15.83 7.02
N LEU A 14 -1.51 15.07 5.95
CA LEU A 14 -2.05 13.71 5.81
C LEU A 14 -1.48 12.77 6.87
N GLN A 15 -0.19 12.86 7.16
CA GLN A 15 0.44 12.08 8.22
C GLN A 15 -0.23 12.34 9.58
N ILE A 16 -0.48 13.59 9.92
CA ILE A 16 -1.17 13.97 11.17
C ILE A 16 -2.57 13.37 11.19
N ARG A 17 -3.32 13.45 10.09
CA ARG A 17 -4.65 12.85 9.98
C ARG A 17 -4.62 11.34 10.19
N LEU A 18 -3.69 10.64 9.57
CA LEU A 18 -3.50 9.20 9.77
C LEU A 18 -3.22 8.88 11.23
N SER A 19 -2.37 9.65 11.89
CA SER A 19 -2.04 9.45 13.30
C SER A 19 -3.26 9.62 14.22
N CYS A 20 -4.24 10.43 13.83
CA CYS A 20 -5.50 10.58 14.56
C CYS A 20 -6.36 9.31 14.50
N TYR A 21 -6.35 8.60 13.35
CA TYR A 21 -7.08 7.34 13.19
C TYR A 21 -6.35 6.14 13.78
N PHE A 22 -5.04 6.21 13.93
CA PHE A 22 -4.20 5.12 14.43
C PHE A 22 -3.33 5.64 15.57
N PRO A 23 -3.91 5.86 16.78
CA PRO A 23 -3.15 6.37 17.94
C PRO A 23 -1.96 5.48 18.26
N GLY A 24 -0.81 6.08 18.53
CA GLY A 24 0.43 5.37 18.84
C GLY A 24 1.19 4.83 17.62
N VAL A 25 0.67 5.05 16.41
CA VAL A 25 1.34 4.65 15.16
C VAL A 25 1.99 5.88 14.54
N ASP A 26 3.30 5.80 14.33
CA ASP A 26 4.07 6.88 13.70
C ASP A 26 4.36 6.54 12.23
N PHE A 27 3.62 7.18 11.33
CA PHE A 27 3.83 7.07 9.88
C PHE A 27 4.95 8.02 9.44
N ASP A 28 6.18 7.71 9.79
CA ASP A 28 7.35 8.57 9.58
C ASP A 28 7.90 8.52 8.14
N GLY A 29 7.57 7.50 7.37
CA GLY A 29 7.99 7.35 5.98
C GLY A 29 6.83 7.56 5.01
N CYS A 30 7.10 8.21 3.87
CA CYS A 30 6.15 8.34 2.77
C CYS A 30 6.87 8.17 1.44
N LEU A 31 6.40 7.20 0.65
CA LEU A 31 6.83 6.99 -0.72
C LEU A 31 5.75 7.48 -1.67
N VAL A 32 6.14 8.32 -2.63
CA VAL A 32 5.23 8.82 -3.67
C VAL A 32 5.52 8.07 -4.96
N ASN A 33 4.52 7.35 -5.48
CA ASN A 33 4.60 6.65 -6.75
C ASN A 33 3.70 7.34 -7.77
N VAL A 34 4.26 7.64 -8.94
CA VAL A 34 3.52 8.25 -10.05
C VAL A 34 3.35 7.22 -11.16
N TYR A 35 2.10 6.98 -11.54
CA TYR A 35 1.72 6.15 -12.68
C TYR A 35 1.26 7.08 -13.80
N ARG A 36 1.99 7.09 -14.91
CA ARG A 36 1.73 7.99 -16.05
C ARG A 36 0.44 7.61 -16.77
N ASP A 37 0.23 6.30 -16.88
CA ASP A 37 -0.93 5.69 -17.52
C ASP A 37 -1.05 4.21 -17.09
N GLY A 38 -1.88 3.46 -17.78
CA GLY A 38 -2.11 2.03 -17.46
C GLY A 38 -0.95 1.10 -17.77
N GLN A 39 0.11 1.56 -18.43
CA GLN A 39 1.30 0.74 -18.71
C GLN A 39 2.28 0.71 -17.54
N ASP A 40 2.22 1.68 -16.64
CA ASP A 40 2.99 1.63 -15.42
C ASP A 40 2.31 0.66 -14.44
N SER A 41 3.10 -0.21 -13.85
CA SER A 41 2.63 -1.31 -13.01
C SER A 41 3.64 -1.64 -11.92
N VAL A 42 3.20 -2.43 -10.93
CA VAL A 42 4.07 -2.97 -9.90
C VAL A 42 3.90 -4.48 -9.86
N ALA A 43 5.00 -5.20 -9.97
CA ALA A 43 5.01 -6.66 -9.92
C ALA A 43 4.69 -7.19 -8.51
N TRP A 44 4.39 -8.47 -8.42
CA TRP A 44 4.15 -9.14 -7.14
C TRP A 44 5.32 -8.95 -6.17
N HIS A 45 5.02 -8.44 -4.98
CA HIS A 45 5.99 -8.19 -3.91
C HIS A 45 5.30 -8.08 -2.55
N SER A 46 6.11 -8.07 -1.51
CA SER A 46 5.71 -7.65 -0.15
C SER A 46 6.58 -6.47 0.25
N ASP A 47 6.08 -5.62 1.14
CA ASP A 47 6.85 -4.53 1.73
C ASP A 47 7.61 -5.07 2.95
N ASP A 48 8.64 -5.88 2.69
CA ASP A 48 9.40 -6.63 3.69
C ASP A 48 10.86 -6.18 3.80
N GLU A 49 11.13 -4.91 3.51
CA GLU A 49 12.47 -4.35 3.64
C GLU A 49 13.01 -4.58 5.07
N SER A 50 14.26 -5.02 5.16
CA SER A 50 14.85 -5.52 6.42
C SER A 50 14.86 -4.50 7.56
N ASP A 51 14.85 -3.21 7.25
CA ASP A 51 14.85 -2.13 8.24
C ASP A 51 13.45 -1.71 8.68
N MET A 52 12.40 -2.23 8.03
CA MET A 52 11.00 -1.88 8.34
C MET A 52 10.34 -2.82 9.36
N GLY A 53 10.90 -4.01 9.55
CA GLY A 53 10.27 -5.02 10.40
C GLY A 53 8.93 -5.50 9.84
N ASP A 54 7.89 -5.44 10.63
CA ASP A 54 6.50 -5.75 10.23
C ASP A 54 5.69 -4.45 10.16
N PRO A 55 5.75 -3.72 9.03
CA PRO A 55 5.19 -2.38 8.96
C PRO A 55 3.67 -2.36 8.88
N ILE A 56 3.09 -1.26 9.35
CA ILE A 56 1.74 -0.83 8.96
C ILE A 56 1.89 0.07 7.74
N VAL A 57 1.12 -0.20 6.70
CA VAL A 57 1.16 0.57 5.46
C VAL A 57 -0.20 1.21 5.23
N ALA A 58 -0.21 2.54 5.07
CA ALA A 58 -1.40 3.31 4.72
C ALA A 58 -1.20 3.87 3.30
N SER A 59 -2.00 3.40 2.35
CA SER A 59 -1.89 3.72 0.94
C SER A 59 -3.06 4.60 0.50
N ILE A 60 -2.78 5.82 0.06
CA ILE A 60 -3.77 6.75 -0.47
C ILE A 60 -3.63 6.82 -1.98
N SER A 61 -4.75 6.62 -2.69
CA SER A 61 -4.80 6.65 -4.15
C SER A 61 -5.45 7.94 -4.64
N LEU A 62 -4.83 8.59 -5.61
CA LEU A 62 -5.33 9.81 -6.24
C LEU A 62 -5.31 9.64 -7.76
N GLY A 63 -6.38 10.03 -8.44
CA GLY A 63 -6.48 9.98 -9.90
C GLY A 63 -7.22 8.74 -10.39
N CYS A 64 -6.72 8.11 -11.46
CA CYS A 64 -7.40 7.00 -12.10
C CYS A 64 -7.45 5.75 -11.20
N ALA A 65 -8.60 5.09 -11.16
CA ALA A 65 -8.77 3.84 -10.41
C ALA A 65 -7.90 2.72 -11.00
N ARG A 66 -7.33 1.91 -10.11
CA ARG A 66 -6.53 0.74 -10.48
C ARG A 66 -6.91 -0.44 -9.59
N ASP A 67 -6.71 -1.63 -10.11
CA ASP A 67 -6.91 -2.86 -9.34
C ASP A 67 -5.65 -3.19 -8.54
N PHE A 68 -5.85 -3.48 -7.27
CA PHE A 68 -4.85 -3.99 -6.35
C PHE A 68 -5.15 -5.46 -6.12
N LEU A 69 -4.21 -6.33 -6.51
CA LEU A 69 -4.35 -7.77 -6.35
C LEU A 69 -3.49 -8.25 -5.20
N PHE A 70 -4.01 -9.19 -4.43
CA PHE A 70 -3.21 -9.86 -3.39
C PHE A 70 -3.33 -11.37 -3.50
N ARG A 71 -2.28 -12.06 -3.07
CA ARG A 71 -2.22 -13.53 -3.02
C ARG A 71 -1.41 -13.98 -1.82
N ALA A 72 -1.82 -15.10 -1.21
CA ALA A 72 -1.09 -15.69 -0.11
C ALA A 72 0.27 -16.21 -0.57
N ILE A 73 1.31 -16.00 0.23
CA ILE A 73 2.65 -16.56 0.00
C ILE A 73 2.58 -18.08 0.15
N SER A 74 1.87 -18.57 1.19
CA SER A 74 1.63 -19.99 1.41
C SER A 74 0.12 -20.23 1.43
N PRO A 75 -0.48 -20.66 0.32
CA PRO A 75 -1.93 -20.90 0.26
C PRO A 75 -2.39 -21.92 1.29
N VAL A 76 -3.55 -21.66 1.91
CA VAL A 76 -4.18 -22.52 2.89
C VAL A 76 -5.33 -23.31 2.27
N SER A 77 -5.87 -24.31 3.01
CA SER A 77 -6.99 -25.13 2.55
C SER A 77 -8.24 -24.29 2.26
N ALA A 78 -9.17 -24.83 1.46
CA ALA A 78 -10.42 -24.14 1.12
C ALA A 78 -11.23 -23.77 2.37
N LEU A 79 -11.21 -24.61 3.42
CA LEU A 79 -11.90 -24.33 4.67
C LEU A 79 -11.27 -23.13 5.41
N ALA A 80 -9.96 -23.09 5.49
CA ALA A 80 -9.24 -21.98 6.13
C ALA A 80 -9.32 -20.70 5.26
N SER A 81 -9.35 -20.81 3.93
CA SER A 81 -9.44 -19.67 3.03
C SER A 81 -10.80 -18.95 3.08
N ALA A 82 -11.82 -19.57 3.67
CA ALA A 82 -13.09 -18.90 3.93
C ALA A 82 -12.94 -17.74 4.93
N VAL A 83 -11.95 -17.83 5.83
CA VAL A 83 -11.66 -16.81 6.85
C VAL A 83 -10.48 -15.92 6.42
N CYS A 84 -9.47 -16.53 5.78
CA CYS A 84 -8.25 -15.86 5.35
C CYS A 84 -8.03 -16.19 3.86
N PRO A 85 -8.55 -15.39 2.92
CA PRO A 85 -8.56 -15.76 1.50
C PRO A 85 -7.14 -15.87 0.95
N ASN A 86 -6.93 -16.84 0.04
CA ASN A 86 -5.65 -17.05 -0.63
C ASN A 86 -5.35 -15.99 -1.69
N LYS A 87 -6.37 -15.34 -2.21
CA LYS A 87 -6.24 -14.28 -3.22
C LYS A 87 -7.45 -13.35 -3.19
N GLY A 88 -7.28 -12.17 -3.70
CA GLY A 88 -8.37 -11.23 -3.84
C GLY A 88 -7.97 -10.01 -4.65
N LYS A 89 -8.95 -9.15 -4.86
CA LYS A 89 -8.81 -7.91 -5.61
C LYS A 89 -9.55 -6.78 -4.91
N VAL A 90 -8.90 -5.63 -4.83
CA VAL A 90 -9.49 -4.40 -4.31
C VAL A 90 -9.35 -3.32 -5.38
N LYS A 91 -10.44 -2.64 -5.70
CA LYS A 91 -10.39 -1.49 -6.59
C LYS A 91 -9.99 -0.25 -5.82
N LEU A 92 -8.85 0.33 -6.17
CA LEU A 92 -8.34 1.55 -5.54
C LEU A 92 -8.83 2.76 -6.32
N GLU A 93 -9.91 3.36 -5.84
CA GLU A 93 -10.51 4.53 -6.47
C GLU A 93 -9.84 5.82 -5.98
N HIS A 94 -10.09 6.92 -6.70
CA HIS A 94 -9.62 8.24 -6.31
C HIS A 94 -10.06 8.59 -4.88
N GLY A 95 -9.11 8.99 -4.04
CA GLY A 95 -9.36 9.36 -2.65
C GLY A 95 -9.47 8.17 -1.68
N SER A 96 -9.28 6.93 -2.15
CA SER A 96 -9.37 5.75 -1.29
C SER A 96 -8.14 5.59 -0.40
N LEU A 97 -8.35 5.03 0.78
CA LEU A 97 -7.31 4.66 1.74
C LEU A 97 -7.34 3.15 1.93
N LEU A 98 -6.22 2.50 1.64
CA LEU A 98 -6.01 1.08 1.92
C LEU A 98 -5.03 0.93 3.07
N ILE A 99 -5.42 0.21 4.11
CA ILE A 99 -4.56 -0.12 5.23
C ILE A 99 -4.13 -1.57 5.14
N MET A 100 -2.82 -1.78 5.11
CA MET A 100 -2.22 -3.11 5.31
C MET A 100 -1.64 -3.14 6.73
N GLY A 101 -2.33 -3.86 7.62
CA GLY A 101 -1.96 -3.96 9.02
C GLY A 101 -0.74 -4.85 9.26
N ARG A 102 -0.33 -4.96 10.51
CA ARG A 102 0.78 -5.84 10.90
C ARG A 102 0.47 -7.29 10.53
N GLY A 103 1.49 -8.02 10.10
CA GLY A 103 1.39 -9.41 9.65
C GLY A 103 1.06 -9.57 8.17
N VAL A 104 0.47 -8.57 7.52
CA VAL A 104 0.05 -8.68 6.11
C VAL A 104 1.24 -8.95 5.19
N GLN A 105 2.36 -8.27 5.40
CA GLN A 105 3.54 -8.42 4.55
C GLN A 105 4.20 -9.79 4.66
N GLY A 106 4.04 -10.47 5.77
CA GLY A 106 4.53 -11.84 5.97
C GLY A 106 3.63 -12.92 5.41
N VAL A 107 2.37 -12.61 5.12
CA VAL A 107 1.35 -13.58 4.67
C VAL A 107 0.99 -13.40 3.21
N TYR A 108 1.00 -12.16 2.70
CA TYR A 108 0.55 -11.82 1.35
C TYR A 108 1.60 -11.11 0.54
N GLN A 109 1.58 -11.38 -0.76
CA GLN A 109 2.15 -10.51 -1.80
C GLN A 109 1.03 -9.74 -2.47
N HIS A 110 1.37 -8.59 -3.02
CA HIS A 110 0.44 -7.76 -3.78
C HIS A 110 1.09 -7.22 -5.05
N CYS A 111 0.25 -6.82 -5.99
CA CYS A 111 0.69 -6.19 -7.24
C CYS A 111 -0.34 -5.19 -7.73
N LEU A 112 0.09 -4.34 -8.65
CA LEU A 112 -0.77 -3.43 -9.38
C LEU A 112 -0.56 -3.70 -10.87
N PRO A 113 -1.41 -4.52 -11.50
CA PRO A 113 -1.21 -4.91 -12.90
C PRO A 113 -1.47 -3.76 -13.86
N LYS A 114 -0.93 -3.86 -15.06
CA LYS A 114 -1.25 -2.95 -16.16
C LYS A 114 -2.75 -2.94 -16.42
N ARG A 115 -3.26 -1.80 -16.86
CA ARG A 115 -4.68 -1.63 -17.19
C ARG A 115 -4.81 -0.82 -18.47
N ALA A 116 -5.48 -1.38 -19.48
CA ALA A 116 -5.74 -0.69 -20.74
C ALA A 116 -6.55 0.58 -20.48
N LYS A 117 -6.20 1.66 -21.18
CA LYS A 117 -6.91 2.95 -21.15
C LYS A 117 -6.95 3.62 -19.78
N ALA A 118 -6.13 3.20 -18.82
CA ALA A 118 -6.04 3.89 -17.54
C ALA A 118 -5.27 5.20 -17.69
N GLY A 119 -5.71 6.21 -16.95
CA GLY A 119 -5.08 7.52 -16.89
C GLY A 119 -4.02 7.62 -15.80
N ARG A 120 -3.64 8.87 -15.49
CA ARG A 120 -2.65 9.17 -14.46
C ARG A 120 -3.16 8.83 -13.07
N ARG A 121 -2.25 8.29 -12.25
CA ARG A 121 -2.50 7.99 -10.85
C ARG A 121 -1.29 8.37 -10.00
N ILE A 122 -1.54 8.87 -8.80
CA ILE A 122 -0.53 9.06 -7.77
C ILE A 122 -0.91 8.20 -6.58
N ASN A 123 0.08 7.51 -6.02
CA ASN A 123 -0.08 6.75 -4.79
C ASN A 123 0.84 7.32 -3.72
N LEU A 124 0.28 7.59 -2.54
CA LEU A 124 1.01 8.02 -1.36
C LEU A 124 1.02 6.85 -0.38
N THR A 125 2.19 6.26 -0.19
CA THR A 125 2.36 5.11 0.70
C THR A 125 3.06 5.56 1.98
N PHE A 126 2.30 5.70 3.04
CA PHE A 126 2.82 5.98 4.38
C PHE A 126 3.13 4.68 5.09
N ARG A 127 4.27 4.62 5.76
CA ARG A 127 4.72 3.43 6.48
C ARG A 127 5.08 3.77 7.92
N ALA A 128 4.67 2.87 8.83
CA ALA A 128 5.10 2.88 10.22
C ALA A 128 5.85 1.58 10.49
N ARG A 129 7.04 1.68 11.07
CA ARG A 129 7.89 0.53 11.36
C ARG A 129 7.24 -0.43 12.37
N GLY A 130 7.55 -1.70 12.20
CA GLY A 130 7.15 -2.75 13.12
C GLY A 130 8.01 -2.85 14.35
#